data_3070291c05a945669971d58af69de0dd
#
_entry.id   3070291c05a945669971d58af69de0dd
#
_cell.length_a   1.000
_cell.length_b   1.000
_cell.length_c   1.000
_cell.angle_alpha   90.00
_cell.angle_beta   90.00
_cell.angle_gamma   90.00
#
_symmetry.space_group_name_H-M   'P 1'
#
loop_
_entity.id
_entity.type
_entity.pdbx_description
1 polymer ?
#
loop_
_entity_poly.entity_id
_entity_poly.type
_entity_poly.pdbx_seq_one_letter_code
_entity_poly.pdbx_strand_id
1 'polypeptide(L)'
;MNHIEQIALEPCVQSAITQFRTRQLDNINLIQAIQQIPAPTFAEADRAAFVESQMLALGLQDVRQDDLHNVYGRFPGQHRRTPLIITAHLDTVFPLETDLRIRENGRLLSGPGIGDNSTGVAGLLLLAKSLIENQIQLTNDVWLVANVCEEGLGDLRGIRAVVEKFGQSAKYIIVEGGLFGQISHQAIGVRRFRLEVSGPGGHSWGSFGAASAIHVLGHLISAIDKLPVPTSPRTTYNVGIIEGG
;
A
#
# COMPACT_ATOMS: atom_id res chain seq x y z
N MET A 1 31.89 -15.21 3.92
CA MET A 1 30.72 -14.56 4.50
C MET A 1 30.48 -13.28 3.71
N ASN A 2 29.31 -13.10 3.14
CA ASN A 2 28.98 -11.88 2.41
C ASN A 2 28.69 -10.72 3.38
N HIS A 3 28.58 -9.49 2.87
CA HIS A 3 28.41 -8.29 3.70
C HIS A 3 27.10 -8.29 4.52
N ILE A 4 26.02 -8.85 3.98
CA ILE A 4 24.73 -8.99 4.67
C ILE A 4 24.85 -9.97 5.85
N GLU A 5 25.56 -11.09 5.66
CA GLU A 5 25.83 -12.06 6.74
C GLU A 5 26.66 -11.43 7.86
N GLN A 6 27.61 -10.56 7.53
CA GLN A 6 28.40 -9.82 8.55
C GLN A 6 27.51 -8.88 9.36
N ILE A 7 26.67 -8.05 8.69
CA ILE A 7 25.74 -7.15 9.36
C ILE A 7 24.77 -7.94 10.25
N ALA A 8 24.26 -9.06 9.77
CA ALA A 8 23.33 -9.89 10.53
C ALA A 8 23.92 -10.45 11.82
N LEU A 9 25.24 -10.52 11.97
CA LEU A 9 25.94 -10.99 13.15
C LEU A 9 26.29 -9.86 14.14
N GLU A 10 26.07 -8.59 13.77
CA GLU A 10 26.29 -7.48 14.66
C GLU A 10 25.42 -7.60 15.92
N PRO A 11 25.96 -7.39 17.13
CA PRO A 11 25.22 -7.59 18.38
C PRO A 11 23.91 -6.78 18.47
N CYS A 12 23.90 -5.54 17.98
CA CYS A 12 22.70 -4.69 17.95
C CYS A 12 21.63 -5.24 17.00
N VAL A 13 22.02 -5.82 15.85
CA VAL A 13 21.11 -6.44 14.90
C VAL A 13 20.54 -7.74 15.46
N GLN A 14 21.37 -8.58 16.10
CA GLN A 14 20.91 -9.79 16.77
C GLN A 14 19.95 -9.48 17.94
N SER A 15 20.23 -8.43 18.70
CA SER A 15 19.35 -7.94 19.76
C SER A 15 17.99 -7.52 19.17
N ALA A 16 18.00 -6.74 18.10
CA ALA A 16 16.80 -6.28 17.39
C ALA A 16 15.93 -7.44 16.91
N ILE A 17 16.54 -8.44 16.26
CA ILE A 17 15.85 -9.64 15.78
C ILE A 17 15.25 -10.42 16.96
N THR A 18 16.00 -10.58 18.05
CA THR A 18 15.54 -11.30 19.24
C THR A 18 14.37 -10.59 19.90
N GLN A 19 14.45 -9.28 20.08
CA GLN A 19 13.36 -8.46 20.64
C GLN A 19 12.09 -8.55 19.78
N PHE A 20 12.23 -8.47 18.46
CA PHE A 20 11.10 -8.62 17.55
C PHE A 20 10.38 -9.97 17.73
N ARG A 21 11.13 -11.06 17.91
CA ARG A 21 10.57 -12.39 18.11
C ARG A 21 9.94 -12.55 19.50
N THR A 22 10.53 -11.98 20.54
CA THR A 22 10.02 -12.12 21.91
C THR A 22 8.80 -11.25 22.22
N ARG A 23 8.62 -10.14 21.47
CA ARG A 23 7.48 -9.21 21.60
C ARG A 23 6.34 -9.53 20.65
N GLN A 24 6.14 -10.79 20.32
CA GLN A 24 5.15 -11.20 19.30
C GLN A 24 3.74 -10.67 19.62
N LEU A 25 3.31 -10.70 20.88
CA LEU A 25 1.99 -10.22 21.28
C LEU A 25 1.83 -8.72 21.05
N ASP A 26 2.83 -7.91 21.43
CA ASP A 26 2.81 -6.46 21.21
C ASP A 26 2.78 -6.11 19.72
N ASN A 27 3.54 -6.87 18.91
CA ASN A 27 3.56 -6.70 17.47
C ASN A 27 2.18 -6.99 16.86
N ILE A 28 1.53 -8.06 17.30
CA ILE A 28 0.17 -8.44 16.87
C ILE A 28 -0.84 -7.36 17.29
N ASN A 29 -0.76 -6.87 18.52
CA ASN A 29 -1.64 -5.82 19.01
C ASN A 29 -1.53 -4.53 18.16
N LEU A 30 -0.34 -4.18 17.72
CA LEU A 30 -0.14 -3.03 16.84
C LEU A 30 -0.79 -3.26 15.46
N ILE A 31 -0.62 -4.45 14.87
CA ILE A 31 -1.27 -4.81 13.60
C ILE A 31 -2.79 -4.70 13.73
N GLN A 32 -3.35 -5.25 14.81
CA GLN A 32 -4.78 -5.20 15.09
C GLN A 32 -5.26 -3.76 15.29
N ALA A 33 -4.52 -2.93 16.03
CA ALA A 33 -4.87 -1.52 16.25
C ALA A 33 -4.96 -0.74 14.93
N ILE A 34 -4.03 -0.97 14.01
CA ILE A 34 -4.06 -0.35 12.67
C ILE A 34 -5.24 -0.87 11.86
N GLN A 35 -5.42 -2.19 11.83
CA GLN A 35 -6.46 -2.86 11.04
C GLN A 35 -7.87 -2.44 11.47
N GLN A 36 -8.11 -2.19 12.77
CA GLN A 36 -9.41 -1.77 13.30
C GLN A 36 -9.81 -0.34 12.92
N ILE A 37 -8.94 0.45 12.31
CA ILE A 37 -9.27 1.76 11.78
C ILE A 37 -9.66 1.60 10.31
N PRO A 38 -10.94 1.79 9.93
CA PRO A 38 -11.35 1.70 8.52
C PRO A 38 -10.56 2.68 7.66
N ALA A 39 -10.11 2.24 6.50
CA ALA A 39 -9.38 3.09 5.56
C ALA A 39 -9.62 2.63 4.11
N PRO A 40 -10.83 2.74 3.60
CA PRO A 40 -11.03 2.52 2.17
C PRO A 40 -10.26 3.57 1.36
N THR A 41 -9.86 3.22 0.14
CA THR A 41 -9.18 4.15 -0.77
C THR A 41 -9.95 5.48 -0.85
N PHE A 42 -9.26 6.60 -0.66
CA PHE A 42 -9.73 7.98 -0.52
C PHE A 42 -10.34 8.36 0.85
N ALA A 43 -10.33 7.48 1.84
CA ALA A 43 -10.81 7.77 3.19
C ALA A 43 -9.82 7.26 4.26
N GLU A 44 -8.53 7.49 4.04
CA GLU A 44 -7.44 7.00 4.88
C GLU A 44 -7.06 7.94 6.03
N ALA A 45 -7.67 9.11 6.13
CA ALA A 45 -7.25 10.19 7.03
C ALA A 45 -7.13 9.76 8.50
N ASP A 46 -8.06 8.97 9.02
CA ASP A 46 -8.05 8.54 10.42
C ASP A 46 -6.90 7.57 10.70
N ARG A 47 -6.67 6.63 9.78
CA ARG A 47 -5.55 5.69 9.87
C ARG A 47 -4.21 6.40 9.71
N ALA A 48 -4.13 7.39 8.82
CA ALA A 48 -2.96 8.25 8.66
C ALA A 48 -2.66 9.03 9.93
N ALA A 49 -3.66 9.65 10.58
CA ALA A 49 -3.49 10.36 11.85
C ALA A 49 -3.00 9.43 12.97
N PHE A 50 -3.51 8.20 13.03
CA PHE A 50 -3.01 7.20 13.97
C PHE A 50 -1.53 6.89 13.73
N VAL A 51 -1.13 6.60 12.48
CA VAL A 51 0.26 6.27 12.15
C VAL A 51 1.19 7.45 12.41
N GLU A 52 0.77 8.67 12.07
CA GLU A 52 1.52 9.89 12.40
C GLU A 52 1.77 10.01 13.90
N SER A 53 0.74 9.79 14.73
CA SER A 53 0.87 9.82 16.19
C SER A 53 1.86 8.77 16.71
N GLN A 54 1.89 7.58 16.13
CA GLN A 54 2.84 6.53 16.47
C GLN A 54 4.28 6.91 16.07
N MET A 55 4.46 7.48 14.88
CA MET A 55 5.78 7.95 14.43
C MET A 55 6.33 9.07 15.32
N LEU A 56 5.48 10.01 15.75
CA LEU A 56 5.83 11.06 16.72
C LEU A 56 6.20 10.46 18.08
N ALA A 57 5.40 9.53 18.58
CA ALA A 57 5.66 8.87 19.87
C ALA A 57 6.98 8.07 19.87
N LEU A 58 7.37 7.51 18.73
CA LEU A 58 8.67 6.85 18.55
C LEU A 58 9.85 7.84 18.48
N GLY A 59 9.59 9.15 18.31
CA GLY A 59 10.63 10.15 18.19
C GLY A 59 11.29 10.24 16.81
N LEU A 60 10.61 9.80 15.77
CA LEU A 60 11.06 10.03 14.40
C LEU A 60 11.14 11.54 14.11
N GLN A 61 12.05 11.92 13.25
CA GLN A 61 12.22 13.32 12.83
C GLN A 61 11.34 13.62 11.60
N ASP A 62 11.07 14.90 11.39
CA ASP A 62 10.33 15.40 10.22
C ASP A 62 8.98 14.70 9.98
N VAL A 63 8.33 14.28 11.06
CA VAL A 63 7.01 13.60 10.99
C VAL A 63 5.98 14.59 10.49
N ARG A 64 5.26 14.23 9.42
CA ARG A 64 4.20 15.06 8.81
C ARG A 64 3.33 14.25 7.85
N GLN A 65 2.17 14.77 7.55
CA GLN A 65 1.37 14.36 6.40
C GLN A 65 1.56 15.31 5.22
N ASP A 66 1.30 14.83 4.01
CA ASP A 66 1.08 15.68 2.83
C ASP A 66 -0.44 15.85 2.55
N ASP A 67 -0.76 16.61 1.48
CA ASP A 67 -2.14 16.91 1.11
C ASP A 67 -2.96 15.66 0.69
N LEU A 68 -2.30 14.55 0.41
CA LEU A 68 -2.93 13.26 0.11
C LEU A 68 -3.12 12.38 1.35
N HIS A 69 -2.60 12.79 2.52
CA HIS A 69 -2.49 12.00 3.75
C HIS A 69 -1.40 10.91 3.74
N ASN A 70 -0.41 10.96 2.84
CA ASN A 70 0.80 10.17 3.05
C ASN A 70 1.49 10.63 4.34
N VAL A 71 1.85 9.69 5.19
CA VAL A 71 2.55 9.97 6.45
C VAL A 71 4.03 9.69 6.29
N TYR A 72 4.85 10.66 6.60
CA TYR A 72 6.31 10.58 6.51
C TYR A 72 6.92 10.63 7.91
N GLY A 73 7.96 9.84 8.14
CA GLY A 73 8.81 9.93 9.31
C GLY A 73 10.26 9.59 8.95
N ARG A 74 11.21 10.37 9.42
CA ARG A 74 12.62 10.18 9.11
C ARG A 74 13.39 9.59 10.31
N PHE A 75 14.09 8.49 10.05
CA PHE A 75 15.16 8.00 10.90
C PHE A 75 16.49 8.56 10.36
N PRO A 76 17.21 9.41 11.12
CA PRO A 76 18.38 10.09 10.61
C PRO A 76 19.58 9.15 10.46
N GLY A 77 20.27 9.27 9.33
CA GLY A 77 21.56 8.65 9.10
C GLY A 77 22.72 9.58 9.43
N GLN A 78 23.94 9.06 9.40
CA GLN A 78 25.18 9.83 9.62
C GLN A 78 25.47 10.82 8.47
N HIS A 79 24.99 10.51 7.27
CA HIS A 79 25.20 11.31 6.07
C HIS A 79 23.88 11.58 5.34
N ARG A 80 23.68 12.84 4.96
CA ARG A 80 22.54 13.26 4.13
C ARG A 80 22.84 13.02 2.66
N ARG A 81 22.94 11.76 2.27
CA ARG A 81 23.09 11.34 0.87
C ARG A 81 21.76 10.81 0.34
N THR A 82 21.81 10.03 -0.74
CA THR A 82 20.63 9.34 -1.29
C THR A 82 19.89 8.56 -0.21
N PRO A 83 18.66 8.94 0.14
CA PRO A 83 17.92 8.26 1.20
C PRO A 83 17.41 6.90 0.75
N LEU A 84 17.15 6.04 1.74
CA LEU A 84 16.32 4.85 1.56
C LEU A 84 14.88 5.19 1.98
N ILE A 85 13.94 4.90 1.12
CA ILE A 85 12.52 5.07 1.38
C ILE A 85 11.91 3.69 1.58
N ILE A 86 11.28 3.45 2.72
CA ILE A 86 10.56 2.21 2.99
C ILE A 86 9.08 2.57 3.14
N THR A 87 8.23 1.96 2.32
CA THR A 87 6.81 2.32 2.27
C THR A 87 5.90 1.12 2.51
N ALA A 88 4.70 1.39 3.04
CA ALA A 88 3.56 0.48 3.07
C ALA A 88 2.29 1.30 2.88
N HIS A 89 1.28 0.76 2.19
CA HIS A 89 0.07 1.52 1.96
C HIS A 89 -0.92 1.39 3.12
N LEU A 90 -1.70 2.47 3.33
CA LEU A 90 -2.69 2.58 4.40
C LEU A 90 -4.05 2.07 3.98
N ASP A 91 -4.39 2.26 2.71
CA ASP A 91 -5.73 1.97 2.22
C ASP A 91 -6.02 0.48 2.04
N THR A 92 -7.28 0.17 1.95
CA THR A 92 -7.80 -1.17 1.70
C THR A 92 -8.95 -1.11 0.70
N VAL A 93 -9.23 -2.24 0.05
CA VAL A 93 -10.39 -2.40 -0.85
C VAL A 93 -11.74 -2.48 -0.12
N PHE A 94 -11.74 -2.48 1.20
CA PHE A 94 -12.95 -2.70 2.00
C PHE A 94 -13.69 -1.38 2.28
N PRO A 95 -15.01 -1.31 2.01
CA PRO A 95 -15.85 -0.16 2.36
C PRO A 95 -15.85 0.16 3.87
N LEU A 96 -16.24 1.40 4.23
CA LEU A 96 -16.30 1.87 5.62
C LEU A 96 -17.16 0.99 6.53
N GLU A 97 -18.25 0.43 5.98
CA GLU A 97 -19.22 -0.37 6.71
C GLU A 97 -18.77 -1.82 6.91
N THR A 98 -17.61 -2.20 6.41
CA THR A 98 -17.10 -3.57 6.53
C THR A 98 -16.88 -3.96 7.98
N ASP A 99 -17.39 -5.13 8.35
CA ASP A 99 -17.09 -5.72 9.66
C ASP A 99 -15.60 -6.10 9.72
N LEU A 100 -14.83 -5.31 10.45
CA LEU A 100 -13.39 -5.49 10.61
C LEU A 100 -13.01 -6.57 11.64
N ARG A 101 -13.96 -7.37 12.08
CA ARG A 101 -13.73 -8.41 13.09
C ARG A 101 -12.62 -9.37 12.69
N ILE A 102 -11.64 -9.52 13.56
CA ILE A 102 -10.55 -10.47 13.41
C ILE A 102 -11.00 -11.84 13.91
N ARG A 103 -10.67 -12.88 13.17
CA ARG A 103 -10.88 -14.27 13.54
C ARG A 103 -9.53 -14.92 13.81
N GLU A 104 -9.44 -15.61 14.92
CA GLU A 104 -8.26 -16.37 15.29
C GLU A 104 -8.54 -17.86 15.07
N ASN A 105 -7.63 -18.54 14.37
CA ASN A 105 -7.66 -19.99 14.17
C ASN A 105 -6.25 -20.55 14.39
N GLY A 106 -6.00 -21.02 15.59
CA GLY A 106 -4.68 -21.49 15.99
C GLY A 106 -3.63 -20.39 15.92
N ARG A 107 -2.72 -20.48 14.96
CA ARG A 107 -1.63 -19.49 14.77
C ARG A 107 -1.93 -18.47 13.66
N LEU A 108 -3.12 -18.53 13.08
CA LEU A 108 -3.52 -17.68 11.98
C LEU A 108 -4.53 -16.62 12.47
N LEU A 109 -4.24 -15.37 12.16
CA LEU A 109 -5.16 -14.25 12.28
C LEU A 109 -5.69 -13.90 10.89
N SER A 110 -7.00 -13.76 10.75
CA SER A 110 -7.64 -13.38 9.51
C SER A 110 -8.68 -12.30 9.73
N GLY A 111 -8.71 -11.32 8.84
CA GLY A 111 -9.66 -10.21 8.88
C GLY A 111 -9.42 -9.28 7.69
N PRO A 112 -10.40 -8.43 7.33
CA PRO A 112 -10.26 -7.49 6.22
C PRO A 112 -9.05 -6.57 6.41
N GLY A 113 -8.16 -6.48 5.41
CA GLY A 113 -7.00 -5.58 5.42
C GLY A 113 -5.90 -5.91 6.44
N ILE A 114 -5.92 -7.09 7.11
CA ILE A 114 -4.88 -7.41 8.11
C ILE A 114 -3.54 -7.75 7.45
N GLY A 115 -3.55 -8.56 6.38
CA GLY A 115 -2.36 -8.90 5.61
C GLY A 115 -1.99 -7.80 4.63
N ASP A 116 -2.99 -7.26 3.96
CA ASP A 116 -2.91 -6.24 2.95
C ASP A 116 -3.66 -4.97 3.41
N ASN A 117 -2.98 -3.93 3.96
CA ASN A 117 -1.54 -3.95 4.26
C ASN A 117 -1.26 -3.45 5.70
N SER A 118 -2.19 -3.73 6.68
CA SER A 118 -1.99 -3.32 8.09
C SER A 118 -0.72 -3.94 8.68
N THR A 119 -0.35 -5.14 8.23
CA THR A 119 0.90 -5.80 8.66
C THR A 119 2.13 -5.05 8.15
N GLY A 120 2.12 -4.60 6.90
CA GLY A 120 3.22 -3.80 6.34
C GLY A 120 3.37 -2.45 7.05
N VAL A 121 2.26 -1.76 7.31
CA VAL A 121 2.26 -0.49 8.07
C VAL A 121 2.80 -0.69 9.48
N ALA A 122 2.36 -1.73 10.19
CA ALA A 122 2.92 -2.09 11.49
C ALA A 122 4.42 -2.40 11.38
N GLY A 123 4.84 -3.07 10.30
CA GLY A 123 6.23 -3.36 10.01
C GLY A 123 7.11 -2.12 9.94
N LEU A 124 6.62 -1.01 9.35
CA LEU A 124 7.34 0.27 9.34
C LEU A 124 7.58 0.80 10.77
N LEU A 125 6.54 0.80 11.59
CA LEU A 125 6.62 1.30 12.97
C LEU A 125 7.52 0.42 13.85
N LEU A 126 7.40 -0.90 13.70
CA LEU A 126 8.23 -1.87 14.42
C LEU A 126 9.69 -1.82 14.00
N LEU A 127 9.98 -1.55 12.71
CA LEU A 127 11.33 -1.30 12.24
C LEU A 127 11.91 -0.05 12.89
N ALA A 128 11.18 1.07 12.88
CA ALA A 128 11.61 2.31 13.55
C ALA A 128 11.91 2.07 15.03
N LYS A 129 10.97 1.44 15.74
CA LYS A 129 11.13 1.08 17.15
C LYS A 129 12.39 0.25 17.39
N SER A 130 12.61 -0.75 16.56
CA SER A 130 13.76 -1.65 16.65
C SER A 130 15.09 -0.92 16.42
N LEU A 131 15.17 -0.03 15.44
CA LEU A 131 16.35 0.79 15.17
C LEU A 131 16.68 1.72 16.35
N ILE A 132 15.66 2.35 16.94
CA ILE A 132 15.81 3.29 18.04
C ILE A 132 16.24 2.58 19.33
N GLU A 133 15.52 1.54 19.74
CA GLU A 133 15.77 0.82 20.98
C GLU A 133 17.14 0.13 21.01
N ASN A 134 17.61 -0.35 19.87
CA ASN A 134 18.92 -0.98 19.75
C ASN A 134 20.04 -0.03 19.33
N GLN A 135 19.74 1.28 19.28
CA GLN A 135 20.72 2.34 18.96
C GLN A 135 21.47 2.07 17.64
N ILE A 136 20.78 1.47 16.67
CA ILE A 136 21.37 1.14 15.38
C ILE A 136 21.61 2.43 14.60
N GLN A 137 22.87 2.65 14.21
CA GLN A 137 23.25 3.81 13.42
C GLN A 137 23.28 3.43 11.93
N LEU A 138 22.63 4.24 11.12
CA LEU A 138 22.58 4.05 9.69
C LEU A 138 23.48 5.06 8.98
N THR A 139 24.03 4.67 7.85
CA THR A 139 24.87 5.56 7.03
C THR A 139 24.06 6.68 6.40
N ASN A 140 22.89 6.36 5.86
CA ASN A 140 22.01 7.30 5.16
C ASN A 140 20.69 7.45 5.89
N ASP A 141 19.99 8.56 5.64
CA ASP A 141 18.62 8.74 6.13
C ASP A 141 17.72 7.62 5.61
N VAL A 142 16.86 7.11 6.49
CA VAL A 142 15.76 6.22 6.14
C VAL A 142 14.45 6.97 6.37
N TRP A 143 13.63 7.05 5.33
CA TRP A 143 12.28 7.57 5.42
C TRP A 143 11.31 6.40 5.47
N LEU A 144 10.49 6.38 6.50
CA LEU A 144 9.37 5.47 6.64
C LEU A 144 8.13 6.21 6.18
N VAL A 145 7.45 5.66 5.19
CA VAL A 145 6.31 6.34 4.57
C VAL A 145 5.11 5.41 4.55
N ALA A 146 4.05 5.79 5.26
CA ALA A 146 2.76 5.15 5.09
C ALA A 146 2.00 5.89 3.99
N ASN A 147 1.92 5.29 2.81
CA ASN A 147 1.30 5.92 1.64
C ASN A 147 -0.18 5.55 1.50
N VAL A 148 -0.91 6.37 0.76
CA VAL A 148 -2.36 6.21 0.50
C VAL A 148 -2.64 5.88 -0.95
N CYS A 149 -3.89 5.54 -1.25
CA CYS A 149 -4.37 5.36 -2.62
C CYS A 149 -3.56 4.36 -3.44
N GLU A 150 -3.17 3.24 -2.85
CA GLU A 150 -2.53 2.13 -3.56
C GLU A 150 -3.57 1.35 -4.36
N GLU A 151 -4.69 1.07 -3.71
CA GLU A 151 -5.72 0.15 -4.18
C GLU A 151 -6.61 0.74 -5.28
N GLY A 152 -7.09 -0.12 -6.15
CA GLY A 152 -8.17 0.12 -7.09
C GLY A 152 -8.05 1.43 -7.87
N LEU A 153 -9.03 2.31 -7.67
CA LEU A 153 -9.09 3.63 -8.33
C LEU A 153 -8.14 4.67 -7.73
N GLY A 154 -7.45 4.34 -6.64
CA GLY A 154 -6.38 5.17 -6.07
C GLY A 154 -5.24 5.40 -7.05
N ASP A 155 -5.03 4.43 -7.97
CA ASP A 155 -4.07 4.53 -9.08
C ASP A 155 -2.65 4.88 -8.61
N LEU A 156 -2.24 4.34 -7.46
CA LEU A 156 -0.90 4.57 -6.89
C LEU A 156 -0.57 6.05 -6.61
N ARG A 157 -1.58 6.91 -6.40
CA ARG A 157 -1.35 8.36 -6.24
C ARG A 157 -0.40 8.68 -5.08
N GLY A 158 -0.56 7.99 -3.95
CA GLY A 158 0.30 8.20 -2.79
C GLY A 158 1.76 7.94 -3.09
N ILE A 159 2.09 6.75 -3.60
CA ILE A 159 3.48 6.40 -3.91
C ILE A 159 4.05 7.24 -5.06
N ARG A 160 3.23 7.68 -6.03
CA ARG A 160 3.67 8.62 -7.08
C ARG A 160 4.14 9.95 -6.47
N ALA A 161 3.38 10.52 -5.53
CA ALA A 161 3.76 11.72 -4.80
C ALA A 161 5.06 11.53 -4.01
N VAL A 162 5.25 10.36 -3.40
CA VAL A 162 6.49 10.00 -2.70
C VAL A 162 7.67 9.97 -3.67
N VAL A 163 7.52 9.33 -4.83
CA VAL A 163 8.58 9.27 -5.86
C VAL A 163 8.87 10.66 -6.45
N GLU A 164 7.85 11.48 -6.66
CA GLU A 164 8.03 12.87 -7.12
C GLU A 164 8.85 13.67 -6.09
N LYS A 165 8.57 13.50 -4.80
CA LYS A 165 9.28 14.20 -3.71
C LYS A 165 10.74 13.79 -3.56
N PHE A 166 11.05 12.51 -3.60
CA PHE A 166 12.40 11.99 -3.32
C PHE A 166 13.22 11.75 -4.59
N GLY A 167 12.57 11.70 -5.75
CA GLY A 167 13.20 11.49 -7.05
C GLY A 167 13.57 10.04 -7.34
N GLN A 168 13.88 9.77 -8.58
CA GLN A 168 14.23 8.42 -9.08
C GLN A 168 15.60 7.93 -8.59
N SER A 169 16.46 8.81 -8.08
CA SER A 169 17.77 8.43 -7.54
C SER A 169 17.68 7.85 -6.13
N ALA A 170 16.59 8.07 -5.39
CA ALA A 170 16.35 7.43 -4.10
C ALA A 170 16.15 5.92 -4.29
N LYS A 171 16.42 5.17 -3.23
CA LYS A 171 16.15 3.72 -3.20
C LYS A 171 14.84 3.47 -2.49
N TYR A 172 14.04 2.55 -3.04
CA TYR A 172 12.71 2.27 -2.53
C TYR A 172 12.60 0.79 -2.14
N ILE A 173 12.02 0.53 -0.97
CA ILE A 173 11.55 -0.78 -0.53
C ILE A 173 10.06 -0.62 -0.25
N ILE A 174 9.24 -1.38 -0.96
CA ILE A 174 7.79 -1.41 -0.75
C ILE A 174 7.50 -2.66 0.06
N VAL A 175 6.91 -2.45 1.25
CA VAL A 175 6.46 -3.53 2.12
C VAL A 175 5.01 -3.80 1.78
N GLU A 176 4.76 -5.00 1.29
CA GLU A 176 3.47 -5.39 0.73
C GLU A 176 2.98 -6.70 1.35
N GLY A 177 1.67 -6.91 1.32
CA GLY A 177 1.06 -8.21 1.60
C GLY A 177 1.52 -9.27 0.60
N GLY A 178 1.29 -10.54 0.92
CA GLY A 178 1.59 -11.62 -0.01
C GLY A 178 2.35 -12.79 0.61
N LEU A 179 3.18 -13.46 -0.18
CA LEU A 179 3.89 -14.66 0.25
C LEU A 179 5.13 -14.30 1.07
N PHE A 180 5.22 -14.85 2.27
CA PHE A 180 6.38 -14.70 3.13
C PHE A 180 7.68 -15.14 2.43
N GLY A 181 8.72 -14.29 2.51
CA GLY A 181 10.03 -14.56 1.93
C GLY A 181 10.15 -14.25 0.44
N GLN A 182 9.10 -13.72 -0.19
CA GLN A 182 9.17 -13.26 -1.58
C GLN A 182 9.71 -11.84 -1.66
N ILE A 183 10.68 -11.64 -2.55
CA ILE A 183 11.19 -10.32 -2.94
C ILE A 183 10.95 -10.16 -4.45
N SER A 184 10.08 -9.20 -4.81
CA SER A 184 9.81 -8.85 -6.21
C SER A 184 10.65 -7.65 -6.59
N HIS A 185 11.46 -7.77 -7.64
CA HIS A 185 12.32 -6.70 -8.15
C HIS A 185 11.96 -6.28 -9.58
N GLN A 186 10.90 -6.84 -10.11
CA GLN A 186 10.32 -6.49 -11.41
C GLN A 186 8.83 -6.27 -11.24
N ALA A 187 8.31 -5.27 -11.91
CA ALA A 187 6.89 -4.92 -11.90
C ALA A 187 6.38 -4.74 -13.32
N ILE A 188 5.07 -4.88 -13.49
CA ILE A 188 4.37 -4.56 -14.73
C ILE A 188 3.75 -3.17 -14.64
N GLY A 189 3.70 -2.47 -15.77
CA GLY A 189 2.95 -1.21 -15.85
C GLY A 189 1.45 -1.47 -15.88
N VAL A 190 0.68 -0.58 -15.23
CA VAL A 190 -0.78 -0.59 -15.27
C VAL A 190 -1.29 0.67 -15.95
N ARG A 191 -2.29 0.53 -16.81
CA ARG A 191 -3.04 1.65 -17.40
C ARG A 191 -4.52 1.44 -17.14
N ARG A 192 -5.19 2.45 -16.55
CA ARG A 192 -6.63 2.45 -16.31
C ARG A 192 -7.29 3.46 -17.22
N PHE A 193 -8.44 3.08 -17.77
CA PHE A 193 -9.25 3.92 -18.64
C PHE A 193 -10.67 3.96 -18.11
N ARG A 194 -11.32 5.10 -18.23
CA ARG A 194 -12.75 5.28 -18.06
C ARG A 194 -13.34 5.59 -19.44
N LEU A 195 -14.28 4.80 -19.88
CA LEU A 195 -15.02 5.01 -21.10
C LEU A 195 -16.43 5.46 -20.76
N GLU A 196 -16.84 6.60 -21.25
CA GLU A 196 -18.18 7.15 -21.05
C GLU A 196 -18.92 7.18 -22.38
N VAL A 197 -20.14 6.67 -22.38
CA VAL A 197 -21.02 6.69 -23.53
C VAL A 197 -22.31 7.39 -23.13
N SER A 198 -22.67 8.43 -23.87
CA SER A 198 -23.92 9.15 -23.68
C SER A 198 -24.85 8.93 -24.85
N GLY A 199 -26.14 8.80 -24.60
CA GLY A 199 -27.18 8.65 -25.61
C GLY A 199 -28.34 9.61 -25.32
N PRO A 200 -29.24 9.85 -26.30
CA PRO A 200 -30.36 10.77 -26.17
C PRO A 200 -31.41 10.30 -25.14
N GLY A 201 -31.36 9.02 -24.76
CA GLY A 201 -32.44 8.40 -23.99
C GLY A 201 -33.68 8.20 -24.82
N GLY A 202 -34.75 7.70 -24.18
CA GLY A 202 -36.05 7.54 -24.88
C GLY A 202 -36.91 6.43 -24.30
N HIS A 203 -38.20 6.48 -24.67
CA HIS A 203 -39.16 5.48 -24.26
C HIS A 203 -38.98 4.20 -25.10
N SER A 204 -38.97 3.05 -24.44
CA SER A 204 -38.69 1.74 -25.08
C SER A 204 -39.59 1.41 -26.33
N TRP A 205 -40.84 1.88 -26.31
CA TRP A 205 -41.75 1.72 -27.44
C TRP A 205 -41.67 2.89 -28.43
N GLY A 206 -41.83 4.13 -27.95
CA GLY A 206 -41.93 5.31 -28.81
C GLY A 206 -40.64 5.71 -29.50
N SER A 207 -39.51 5.36 -28.92
CA SER A 207 -38.17 5.65 -29.42
C SER A 207 -37.41 4.39 -29.80
N PHE A 208 -38.13 3.31 -30.16
CA PHE A 208 -37.50 2.05 -30.56
C PHE A 208 -36.57 2.26 -31.75
N GLY A 209 -35.35 1.76 -31.65
CA GLY A 209 -34.31 1.96 -32.66
C GLY A 209 -33.37 3.13 -32.40
N ALA A 210 -33.68 3.98 -31.40
CA ALA A 210 -32.70 4.98 -30.92
C ALA A 210 -31.48 4.31 -30.29
N ALA A 211 -30.34 5.00 -30.34
CA ALA A 211 -29.10 4.48 -29.77
C ALA A 211 -29.19 4.38 -28.24
N SER A 212 -28.89 3.20 -27.70
CA SER A 212 -28.80 2.95 -26.27
C SER A 212 -27.33 2.97 -25.84
N ALA A 213 -26.99 3.83 -24.86
CA ALA A 213 -25.66 3.88 -24.31
C ALA A 213 -25.20 2.54 -23.71
N ILE A 214 -26.13 1.82 -23.05
CA ILE A 214 -25.86 0.48 -22.49
C ILE A 214 -25.55 -0.54 -23.59
N HIS A 215 -26.32 -0.54 -24.71
CA HIS A 215 -26.02 -1.45 -25.81
C HIS A 215 -24.65 -1.16 -26.43
N VAL A 216 -24.30 0.11 -26.60
CA VAL A 216 -22.95 0.51 -27.09
C VAL A 216 -21.83 0.05 -26.14
N LEU A 217 -22.00 0.22 -24.83
CA LEU A 217 -21.03 -0.29 -23.85
C LEU A 217 -20.91 -1.81 -23.93
N GLY A 218 -22.03 -2.53 -24.09
CA GLY A 218 -22.01 -3.99 -24.28
C GLY A 218 -21.22 -4.42 -25.52
N HIS A 219 -21.37 -3.71 -26.64
CA HIS A 219 -20.58 -3.96 -27.84
C HIS A 219 -19.10 -3.61 -27.64
N LEU A 220 -18.79 -2.51 -26.96
CA LEU A 220 -17.41 -2.14 -26.60
C LEU A 220 -16.74 -3.21 -25.74
N ILE A 221 -17.40 -3.69 -24.69
CA ILE A 221 -16.89 -4.78 -23.84
C ILE A 221 -16.60 -6.03 -24.66
N SER A 222 -17.55 -6.42 -25.53
CA SER A 222 -17.35 -7.56 -26.43
C SER A 222 -16.19 -7.38 -27.42
N ALA A 223 -15.91 -6.15 -27.83
CA ALA A 223 -14.77 -5.85 -28.69
C ALA A 223 -13.45 -5.89 -27.89
N ILE A 224 -13.43 -5.33 -26.68
CA ILE A 224 -12.27 -5.37 -25.78
C ILE A 224 -11.91 -6.84 -25.48
N ASP A 225 -12.89 -7.68 -25.18
CA ASP A 225 -12.68 -9.11 -24.86
C ASP A 225 -12.03 -9.91 -26.00
N LYS A 226 -12.00 -9.36 -27.21
CA LYS A 226 -11.38 -9.98 -28.40
C LYS A 226 -10.01 -9.39 -28.74
N LEU A 227 -9.49 -8.45 -27.96
CA LEU A 227 -8.19 -7.84 -28.23
C LEU A 227 -7.08 -8.89 -28.09
N PRO A 228 -6.25 -9.08 -29.11
CA PRO A 228 -5.06 -9.90 -28.99
C PRO A 228 -4.05 -9.18 -28.09
N VAL A 229 -3.51 -9.89 -27.11
CA VAL A 229 -2.48 -9.36 -26.21
C VAL A 229 -1.23 -10.22 -26.23
N PRO A 230 -0.04 -9.64 -26.07
CA PRO A 230 1.21 -10.38 -26.00
C PRO A 230 1.22 -11.33 -24.78
N THR A 231 1.78 -12.51 -24.99
CA THR A 231 2.09 -13.45 -23.90
C THR A 231 3.46 -13.18 -23.28
N SER A 232 4.36 -12.53 -24.03
CA SER A 232 5.68 -12.11 -23.58
C SER A 232 6.03 -10.71 -24.13
N PRO A 233 6.21 -9.69 -23.29
CA PRO A 233 5.87 -9.72 -21.87
C PRO A 233 4.37 -10.00 -21.64
N ARG A 234 4.05 -10.67 -20.55
CA ARG A 234 2.66 -11.00 -20.23
C ARG A 234 1.83 -9.70 -20.11
N THR A 235 0.85 -9.56 -20.96
CA THR A 235 -0.09 -8.43 -20.97
C THR A 235 -1.49 -8.96 -20.69
N THR A 236 -2.25 -8.24 -19.89
CA THR A 236 -3.62 -8.57 -19.52
C THR A 236 -4.50 -7.35 -19.60
N TYR A 237 -5.79 -7.53 -19.75
CA TYR A 237 -6.81 -6.49 -19.64
C TYR A 237 -8.02 -7.01 -18.88
N ASN A 238 -8.81 -6.11 -18.33
CA ASN A 238 -10.06 -6.42 -17.66
C ASN A 238 -11.00 -5.21 -17.71
N VAL A 239 -12.30 -5.47 -17.82
CA VAL A 239 -13.35 -4.50 -17.55
C VAL A 239 -13.91 -4.81 -16.17
N GLY A 240 -13.45 -4.06 -15.16
CA GLY A 240 -13.75 -4.34 -13.76
C GLY A 240 -15.04 -3.70 -13.24
N ILE A 241 -15.47 -2.59 -13.86
CA ILE A 241 -16.65 -1.84 -13.42
C ILE A 241 -17.45 -1.46 -14.67
N ILE A 242 -18.75 -1.60 -14.59
CA ILE A 242 -19.73 -1.05 -15.53
C ILE A 242 -20.89 -0.45 -14.76
N GLU A 243 -21.28 0.76 -15.11
CA GLU A 243 -22.40 1.49 -14.49
C GLU A 243 -23.19 2.17 -15.60
N GLY A 244 -24.50 2.33 -15.40
CA GLY A 244 -25.33 3.07 -16.33
C GLY A 244 -26.80 2.66 -16.29
N GLY A 245 -27.68 3.48 -16.94
CA GLY A 245 -29.13 3.28 -17.01
C GLY A 245 -29.89 4.59 -17.12
#